data_06232fc1ee326184e818791a9f85aabe
#
_entry.id   06232fc1ee326184e818791a9f85aabe
#
_cell.length_a   1.000
_cell.length_b   1.000
_cell.length_c   1.000
_cell.angle_alpha   90.00
_cell.angle_beta   90.00
_cell.angle_gamma   90.00
#
_symmetry.space_group_name_H-M   'P 1'
#
loop_
_entity.id
_entity.type
_entity.pdbx_description
1 polymer ?
#
loop_
_entity_poly.entity_id
_entity_poly.type
_entity_poly.pdbx_seq_one_letter_code
_entity_poly.pdbx_strand_id
1 'polypeptide(L)'
;MTGLTQALAAFVSKPSFGDNEQAALAVAKTGFMDTIATMMAGHNEPVVNIVRQFFANTTTPAEAPVPFLGTMHPSAQAAFITAVAGHALDYDDVALSGHPSTALVPAILAEGYVLNSSGLEALRAYVVGYEVWAELVSRETDQYHLKGWHPTGVFGAVGAAAAVAYLRRLNEADTRQALAISASLASGLVANFGTMTKPFHAGRAAAHGIEAVRLSMLGMTSAADVFEHPAGYLNALSKAGRVDRTRPADTLGKTLRILETGLSIKRYPVCYSAHRTIDGVLKIADTENLQAAEIKNVHITTGVAQASMLRNHHPVTGLEAKFSAEFAVASAIVAREVGLAQLTDSFATRSDVSGLYSKVSIETVDTVCPLDPAFALTDRVTIETNDGRKFDSGAIRFPLGNALNPIDAAGLKRKFLDCLETGKVANSSIKGADVGLYDRIATLETLPSLRQLFK
;
A
#
# COMPACT_ATOMS: atom_id res chain seq x y z
N MET A 1 -13.71 32.11 1.26
CA MET A 1 -12.95 31.01 0.63
C MET A 1 -13.74 29.72 0.87
N THR A 2 -13.82 28.84 -0.11
CA THR A 2 -14.47 27.55 0.02
C THR A 2 -13.67 26.69 0.98
N GLY A 3 -14.32 26.05 1.97
CA GLY A 3 -13.66 25.17 2.92
C GLY A 3 -13.07 23.91 2.24
N LEU A 4 -12.13 23.24 2.88
CA LEU A 4 -11.47 22.06 2.33
C LEU A 4 -12.47 20.94 2.06
N THR A 5 -13.35 20.64 3.01
CA THR A 5 -14.37 19.59 2.89
C THR A 5 -15.24 19.82 1.65
N GLN A 6 -15.65 21.04 1.43
CA GLN A 6 -16.46 21.44 0.26
C GLN A 6 -15.64 21.33 -1.04
N ALA A 7 -14.38 21.76 -1.04
CA ALA A 7 -13.52 21.69 -2.23
C ALA A 7 -13.27 20.21 -2.67
N LEU A 8 -13.02 19.33 -1.71
CA LEU A 8 -12.88 17.88 -1.97
C LEU A 8 -14.18 17.30 -2.56
N ALA A 9 -15.34 17.63 -1.99
CA ALA A 9 -16.62 17.14 -2.48
C ALA A 9 -16.91 17.63 -3.91
N ALA A 10 -16.63 18.90 -4.21
CA ALA A 10 -16.78 19.47 -5.54
C ALA A 10 -15.88 18.77 -6.56
N PHE A 11 -14.61 18.52 -6.22
CA PHE A 11 -13.68 17.76 -7.07
C PHE A 11 -14.18 16.34 -7.34
N VAL A 12 -14.55 15.58 -6.31
CA VAL A 12 -15.01 14.20 -6.45
C VAL A 12 -16.27 14.10 -7.32
N SER A 13 -17.21 15.03 -7.17
CA SER A 13 -18.46 15.02 -7.93
C SER A 13 -18.27 15.40 -9.42
N LYS A 14 -17.27 16.22 -9.73
CA LYS A 14 -16.91 16.66 -11.08
C LYS A 14 -15.41 16.77 -11.26
N PRO A 15 -14.67 15.63 -11.27
CA PRO A 15 -13.23 15.68 -11.39
C PRO A 15 -12.77 16.19 -12.76
N SER A 16 -11.68 16.94 -12.77
CA SER A 16 -10.93 17.29 -13.95
C SER A 16 -9.56 16.62 -13.91
N PHE A 17 -9.15 16.04 -15.02
CA PHE A 17 -7.83 15.40 -15.16
C PHE A 17 -6.93 16.16 -16.15
N GLY A 18 -7.47 17.18 -16.84
CA GLY A 18 -6.75 17.97 -17.83
C GLY A 18 -6.13 17.14 -18.95
N ASP A 19 -5.08 17.67 -19.57
CA ASP A 19 -4.35 17.00 -20.66
C ASP A 19 -3.50 15.80 -20.19
N ASN A 20 -3.39 15.61 -18.87
CA ASN A 20 -2.55 14.57 -18.26
C ASN A 20 -3.33 13.29 -17.88
N GLU A 21 -4.60 13.17 -18.29
CA GLU A 21 -5.45 12.05 -17.94
C GLU A 21 -4.80 10.70 -18.30
N GLN A 22 -4.31 10.54 -19.52
CA GLN A 22 -3.70 9.29 -19.99
C GLN A 22 -2.52 8.86 -19.11
N ALA A 23 -1.65 9.80 -18.70
CA ALA A 23 -0.52 9.52 -17.84
C ALA A 23 -0.99 9.10 -16.44
N ALA A 24 -2.00 9.76 -15.88
CA ALA A 24 -2.57 9.41 -14.57
C ALA A 24 -3.23 8.03 -14.59
N LEU A 25 -3.98 7.70 -15.66
CA LEU A 25 -4.58 6.37 -15.84
C LEU A 25 -3.54 5.26 -15.96
N ALA A 26 -2.37 5.55 -16.56
CA ALA A 26 -1.27 4.57 -16.65
C ALA A 26 -0.71 4.24 -15.26
N VAL A 27 -0.53 5.24 -14.38
CA VAL A 27 -0.11 5.01 -13.00
C VAL A 27 -1.20 4.24 -12.22
N ALA A 28 -2.46 4.63 -12.35
CA ALA A 28 -3.59 3.93 -11.73
C ALA A 28 -3.63 2.44 -12.16
N LYS A 29 -3.43 2.16 -13.45
CA LYS A 29 -3.38 0.80 -13.99
C LYS A 29 -2.24 -0.04 -13.37
N THR A 30 -1.07 0.58 -13.10
CA THR A 30 0.01 -0.06 -12.36
C THR A 30 -0.42 -0.45 -10.95
N GLY A 31 -1.16 0.43 -10.24
CA GLY A 31 -1.74 0.14 -8.93
C GLY A 31 -2.73 -1.03 -8.96
N PHE A 32 -3.60 -1.09 -9.98
CA PHE A 32 -4.49 -2.25 -10.18
C PHE A 32 -3.69 -3.54 -10.42
N MET A 33 -2.66 -3.48 -11.28
CA MET A 33 -1.81 -4.62 -11.61
C MET A 33 -1.14 -5.17 -10.35
N ASP A 34 -0.53 -4.30 -9.57
CA ASP A 34 0.22 -4.67 -8.37
C ASP A 34 -0.70 -5.22 -7.27
N THR A 35 -1.80 -4.52 -6.97
CA THR A 35 -2.74 -4.94 -5.92
C THR A 35 -3.44 -6.26 -6.25
N ILE A 36 -3.85 -6.47 -7.50
CA ILE A 36 -4.47 -7.74 -7.89
C ILE A 36 -3.45 -8.88 -7.80
N ALA A 37 -2.21 -8.65 -8.19
CA ALA A 37 -1.14 -9.64 -8.03
C ALA A 37 -0.95 -10.03 -6.56
N THR A 38 -0.75 -9.04 -5.68
CA THR A 38 -0.52 -9.29 -4.25
C THR A 38 -1.75 -9.88 -3.56
N MET A 39 -2.96 -9.52 -3.97
CA MET A 39 -4.21 -10.13 -3.53
C MET A 39 -4.26 -11.64 -3.86
N MET A 40 -3.83 -12.02 -5.06
CA MET A 40 -3.77 -13.42 -5.46
C MET A 40 -2.69 -14.18 -4.69
N ALA A 41 -1.54 -13.59 -4.43
CA ALA A 41 -0.48 -14.22 -3.64
C ALA A 41 -0.88 -14.38 -2.16
N GLY A 42 -1.50 -13.35 -1.56
CA GLY A 42 -1.81 -13.30 -0.14
C GLY A 42 -3.11 -13.98 0.28
N HIS A 43 -3.90 -14.53 -0.66
CA HIS A 43 -5.26 -15.01 -0.40
C HIS A 43 -5.35 -16.14 0.65
N ASN A 44 -4.27 -16.89 0.85
CA ASN A 44 -4.23 -18.02 1.77
C ASN A 44 -3.55 -17.71 3.10
N GLU A 45 -3.14 -16.45 3.32
CA GLU A 45 -2.56 -16.02 4.58
C GLU A 45 -3.53 -16.23 5.75
N PRO A 46 -3.04 -16.57 6.96
CA PRO A 46 -3.87 -16.85 8.13
C PRO A 46 -4.90 -15.76 8.43
N VAL A 47 -4.51 -14.49 8.30
CA VAL A 47 -5.42 -13.35 8.52
C VAL A 47 -6.61 -13.34 7.56
N VAL A 48 -6.40 -13.74 6.29
CA VAL A 48 -7.48 -13.81 5.30
C VAL A 48 -8.47 -14.91 5.65
N ASN A 49 -7.97 -16.07 6.11
CA ASN A 49 -8.82 -17.16 6.57
C ASN A 49 -9.65 -16.78 7.80
N ILE A 50 -9.07 -16.05 8.75
CA ILE A 50 -9.79 -15.52 9.93
C ILE A 50 -10.91 -14.57 9.51
N VAL A 51 -10.62 -13.61 8.61
CA VAL A 51 -11.61 -12.64 8.11
C VAL A 51 -12.74 -13.34 7.34
N ARG A 52 -12.42 -14.35 6.54
CA ARG A 52 -13.43 -15.17 5.85
C ARG A 52 -14.35 -15.89 6.84
N GLN A 53 -13.80 -16.48 7.89
CA GLN A 53 -14.59 -17.13 8.95
C GLN A 53 -15.47 -16.13 9.68
N PHE A 54 -14.95 -14.92 9.95
CA PHE A 54 -15.73 -13.85 10.59
C PHE A 54 -16.98 -13.48 9.78
N PHE A 55 -16.91 -13.51 8.46
CA PHE A 55 -18.03 -13.20 7.58
C PHE A 55 -18.84 -14.43 7.12
N ALA A 56 -18.47 -15.66 7.51
CA ALA A 56 -19.09 -16.89 6.98
C ALA A 56 -20.59 -17.01 7.25
N ASN A 57 -21.07 -16.44 8.37
CA ASN A 57 -22.48 -16.52 8.78
C ASN A 57 -23.31 -15.28 8.42
N THR A 58 -22.80 -14.42 7.51
CA THR A 58 -23.51 -13.22 7.10
C THR A 58 -24.62 -13.57 6.10
N THR A 59 -25.86 -13.25 6.41
CA THR A 59 -27.06 -13.57 5.59
C THR A 59 -27.46 -12.44 4.64
N THR A 60 -26.61 -11.47 4.41
CA THR A 60 -26.88 -10.31 3.53
C THR A 60 -26.74 -10.68 2.05
N PRO A 61 -27.39 -9.93 1.12
CA PRO A 61 -27.31 -10.20 -0.31
C PRO A 61 -25.88 -10.27 -0.84
N ALA A 62 -25.62 -11.25 -1.67
CA ALA A 62 -24.34 -11.42 -2.37
C ALA A 62 -24.28 -10.46 -3.57
N GLU A 63 -23.38 -9.46 -3.52
CA GLU A 63 -23.34 -8.35 -4.48
C GLU A 63 -22.07 -8.36 -5.35
N ALA A 64 -20.92 -8.69 -4.76
CA ALA A 64 -19.62 -8.60 -5.42
C ALA A 64 -18.78 -9.86 -5.19
N PRO A 65 -17.95 -10.28 -6.16
CA PRO A 65 -17.11 -11.46 -6.02
C PRO A 65 -15.89 -11.18 -5.14
N VAL A 66 -15.45 -12.24 -4.44
CA VAL A 66 -14.07 -12.39 -3.99
C VAL A 66 -13.36 -13.29 -4.99
N PRO A 67 -12.52 -12.74 -5.89
CA PRO A 67 -12.08 -13.44 -7.10
C PRO A 67 -11.40 -14.79 -6.81
N PHE A 68 -10.48 -14.82 -5.85
CA PHE A 68 -9.73 -16.04 -5.50
C PHE A 68 -10.55 -17.09 -4.75
N LEU A 69 -11.78 -16.77 -4.31
CA LEU A 69 -12.71 -17.73 -3.69
C LEU A 69 -13.77 -18.21 -4.68
N GLY A 70 -14.07 -17.40 -5.69
CA GLY A 70 -15.22 -17.62 -6.57
C GLY A 70 -16.57 -17.53 -5.84
N THR A 71 -16.61 -16.86 -4.68
CA THR A 71 -17.81 -16.62 -3.88
C THR A 71 -18.24 -15.17 -3.96
N MET A 72 -19.55 -14.94 -3.80
CA MET A 72 -20.13 -13.60 -3.79
C MET A 72 -20.40 -13.17 -2.34
N HIS A 73 -20.13 -11.91 -2.05
CA HIS A 73 -20.33 -11.30 -0.73
C HIS A 73 -20.98 -9.91 -0.88
N PRO A 74 -21.54 -9.32 0.21
CA PRO A 74 -21.82 -7.88 0.22
C PRO A 74 -20.58 -7.10 -0.20
N SER A 75 -20.75 -6.02 -0.96
CA SER A 75 -19.60 -5.33 -1.57
C SER A 75 -18.56 -4.84 -0.56
N ALA A 76 -18.98 -4.31 0.59
CA ALA A 76 -18.05 -3.90 1.65
C ALA A 76 -17.26 -5.10 2.22
N GLN A 77 -17.88 -6.28 2.36
CA GLN A 77 -17.17 -7.49 2.81
C GLN A 77 -16.23 -8.03 1.75
N ALA A 78 -16.63 -8.02 0.47
CA ALA A 78 -15.76 -8.41 -0.64
C ALA A 78 -14.52 -7.51 -0.70
N ALA A 79 -14.71 -6.18 -0.59
CA ALA A 79 -13.62 -5.22 -0.52
C ALA A 79 -12.72 -5.46 0.70
N PHE A 80 -13.32 -5.74 1.87
CA PHE A 80 -12.56 -6.07 3.08
C PHE A 80 -11.65 -7.28 2.89
N ILE A 81 -12.21 -8.41 2.44
CA ILE A 81 -11.48 -9.67 2.28
C ILE A 81 -10.34 -9.50 1.26
N THR A 82 -10.62 -8.85 0.13
CA THR A 82 -9.65 -8.65 -0.95
C THR A 82 -8.55 -7.66 -0.58
N ALA A 83 -8.86 -6.60 0.16
CA ALA A 83 -7.86 -5.66 0.67
C ALA A 83 -6.94 -6.30 1.73
N VAL A 84 -7.49 -7.11 2.64
CA VAL A 84 -6.67 -7.88 3.59
C VAL A 84 -5.72 -8.82 2.85
N ALA A 85 -6.19 -9.52 1.82
CA ALA A 85 -5.35 -10.40 1.00
C ALA A 85 -4.25 -9.60 0.27
N GLY A 86 -4.59 -8.46 -0.33
CA GLY A 86 -3.64 -7.60 -1.04
C GLY A 86 -2.51 -7.08 -0.14
N HIS A 87 -2.81 -6.82 1.14
CA HIS A 87 -1.84 -6.27 2.10
C HIS A 87 -1.18 -7.30 3.02
N ALA A 88 -1.65 -8.56 3.02
CA ALA A 88 -1.18 -9.60 3.96
C ALA A 88 0.32 -9.90 3.84
N LEU A 89 0.87 -9.83 2.63
CA LEU A 89 2.28 -10.09 2.36
C LEU A 89 3.17 -8.86 2.52
N ASP A 90 2.59 -7.67 2.77
CA ASP A 90 3.33 -6.39 2.76
C ASP A 90 4.14 -6.19 1.47
N TYR A 91 3.57 -6.63 0.33
CA TYR A 91 4.21 -6.65 -0.99
C TYR A 91 3.55 -5.70 -2.01
N ASP A 92 2.44 -5.09 -1.62
CA ASP A 92 1.70 -4.07 -2.36
C ASP A 92 2.46 -2.73 -2.39
N ASP A 93 2.09 -1.88 -3.35
CA ASP A 93 2.73 -0.59 -3.61
C ASP A 93 2.76 0.36 -2.40
N VAL A 94 3.62 1.36 -2.49
CA VAL A 94 3.78 2.42 -1.48
C VAL A 94 3.71 3.78 -2.15
N ALA A 95 2.88 4.67 -1.61
CA ALA A 95 2.84 6.09 -1.91
C ALA A 95 2.14 6.84 -0.77
N LEU A 96 2.24 8.17 -0.73
CA LEU A 96 1.48 9.01 0.19
C LEU A 96 1.59 8.55 1.66
N SER A 97 2.78 8.15 2.06
CA SER A 97 3.12 7.59 3.39
C SER A 97 2.37 6.30 3.75
N GLY A 98 1.69 5.64 2.81
CA GLY A 98 0.91 4.43 3.03
C GLY A 98 0.87 3.53 1.80
N HIS A 99 -0.19 2.72 1.71
CA HIS A 99 -0.43 1.76 0.65
C HIS A 99 -1.77 2.09 -0.03
N PRO A 100 -1.80 3.05 -0.98
CA PRO A 100 -3.07 3.55 -1.50
C PRO A 100 -3.83 2.49 -2.29
N SER A 101 -3.16 1.71 -3.14
CA SER A 101 -3.86 0.79 -4.03
C SER A 101 -4.59 -0.32 -3.28
N THR A 102 -4.04 -0.81 -2.16
CA THR A 102 -4.68 -1.87 -1.38
C THR A 102 -5.96 -1.43 -0.65
N ALA A 103 -6.19 -0.12 -0.49
CA ALA A 103 -7.46 0.42 -0.01
C ALA A 103 -8.41 0.77 -1.16
N LEU A 104 -7.89 1.39 -2.23
CA LEU A 104 -8.68 1.90 -3.34
C LEU A 104 -9.15 0.79 -4.28
N VAL A 105 -8.26 -0.07 -4.76
CA VAL A 105 -8.57 -1.09 -5.77
C VAL A 105 -9.65 -2.06 -5.30
N PRO A 106 -9.60 -2.65 -4.08
CA PRO A 106 -10.66 -3.53 -3.59
C PRO A 106 -12.03 -2.86 -3.50
N ALA A 107 -12.09 -1.61 -3.03
CA ALA A 107 -13.34 -0.85 -2.96
C ALA A 107 -13.92 -0.58 -4.36
N ILE A 108 -13.05 -0.19 -5.31
CA ILE A 108 -13.42 0.07 -6.70
C ILE A 108 -13.87 -1.22 -7.39
N LEU A 109 -13.17 -2.34 -7.22
CA LEU A 109 -13.54 -3.62 -7.81
C LEU A 109 -14.90 -4.10 -7.30
N ALA A 110 -15.14 -4.02 -5.98
CA ALA A 110 -16.38 -4.48 -5.40
C ALA A 110 -17.58 -3.61 -5.83
N GLU A 111 -17.50 -2.29 -5.66
CA GLU A 111 -18.60 -1.39 -6.05
C GLU A 111 -18.74 -1.26 -7.57
N GLY A 112 -17.64 -1.23 -8.31
CA GLY A 112 -17.68 -1.20 -9.76
C GLY A 112 -18.28 -2.48 -10.37
N TYR A 113 -18.10 -3.65 -9.74
CA TYR A 113 -18.81 -4.87 -10.12
C TYR A 113 -20.33 -4.72 -9.93
N VAL A 114 -20.75 -4.20 -8.76
CA VAL A 114 -22.19 -3.94 -8.48
C VAL A 114 -22.78 -3.03 -9.53
N LEU A 115 -22.11 -1.92 -9.83
CA LEU A 115 -22.53 -0.88 -10.75
C LEU A 115 -22.37 -1.25 -12.23
N ASN A 116 -21.70 -2.37 -12.53
CA ASN A 116 -21.32 -2.74 -13.90
C ASN A 116 -20.44 -1.67 -14.58
N SER A 117 -19.56 -1.04 -13.80
CA SER A 117 -18.67 0.02 -14.29
C SER A 117 -17.66 -0.50 -15.30
N SER A 118 -17.26 0.35 -16.25
CA SER A 118 -16.17 0.08 -17.17
C SER A 118 -14.79 0.14 -16.47
N GLY A 119 -13.78 -0.43 -17.11
CA GLY A 119 -12.42 -0.31 -16.64
C GLY A 119 -11.89 1.13 -16.65
N LEU A 120 -12.32 1.95 -17.62
CA LEU A 120 -11.99 3.38 -17.65
C LEU A 120 -12.56 4.12 -16.44
N GLU A 121 -13.83 3.88 -16.09
CA GLU A 121 -14.44 4.45 -14.88
C GLU A 121 -13.70 4.00 -13.61
N ALA A 122 -13.26 2.74 -13.55
CA ALA A 122 -12.47 2.23 -12.44
C ALA A 122 -11.11 2.93 -12.27
N LEU A 123 -10.39 3.15 -13.38
CA LEU A 123 -9.12 3.88 -13.37
C LEU A 123 -9.30 5.34 -12.97
N ARG A 124 -10.36 6.02 -13.47
CA ARG A 124 -10.70 7.39 -13.06
C ARG A 124 -11.06 7.47 -11.57
N ALA A 125 -11.84 6.51 -11.07
CA ALA A 125 -12.15 6.42 -9.64
C ALA A 125 -10.90 6.27 -8.78
N TYR A 126 -9.92 5.49 -9.24
CA TYR A 126 -8.64 5.36 -8.56
C TYR A 126 -7.92 6.71 -8.47
N VAL A 127 -7.81 7.44 -9.59
CA VAL A 127 -7.17 8.77 -9.59
C VAL A 127 -7.90 9.71 -8.63
N VAL A 128 -9.24 9.74 -8.63
CA VAL A 128 -10.03 10.57 -7.70
C VAL A 128 -9.73 10.24 -6.24
N GLY A 129 -9.72 8.96 -5.87
CA GLY A 129 -9.39 8.53 -4.51
C GLY A 129 -7.96 8.85 -4.09
N TYR A 130 -7.01 8.67 -5.03
CA TYR A 130 -5.61 9.01 -4.82
C TYR A 130 -5.41 10.52 -4.57
N GLU A 131 -6.01 11.39 -5.39
CA GLU A 131 -5.91 12.84 -5.27
C GLU A 131 -6.49 13.35 -3.95
N VAL A 132 -7.62 12.81 -3.49
CA VAL A 132 -8.20 13.15 -2.17
C VAL A 132 -7.27 12.76 -1.04
N TRP A 133 -6.70 11.55 -1.09
CA TRP A 133 -5.70 11.12 -0.11
C TRP A 133 -4.46 12.01 -0.14
N ALA A 134 -3.93 12.29 -1.33
CA ALA A 134 -2.75 13.12 -1.52
C ALA A 134 -2.94 14.55 -0.97
N GLU A 135 -4.11 15.15 -1.21
CA GLU A 135 -4.44 16.47 -0.68
C GLU A 135 -4.45 16.45 0.87
N LEU A 136 -5.08 15.47 1.48
CA LEU A 136 -5.19 15.38 2.93
C LEU A 136 -3.83 15.10 3.60
N VAL A 137 -3.05 14.15 3.09
CA VAL A 137 -1.75 13.79 3.69
C VAL A 137 -0.73 14.91 3.57
N SER A 138 -0.79 15.72 2.50
CA SER A 138 0.13 16.83 2.25
C SER A 138 -0.05 18.02 3.17
N ARG A 139 -1.09 18.05 4.00
CA ARG A 139 -1.38 19.17 4.91
C ARG A 139 -0.63 19.09 6.22
N GLU A 140 0.04 17.99 6.49
CA GLU A 140 0.83 17.79 7.69
C GLU A 140 2.30 17.55 7.33
N THR A 141 3.20 18.25 7.99
CA THR A 141 4.65 18.08 7.82
C THR A 141 5.21 16.97 8.69
N ASP A 142 4.52 16.64 9.78
CA ASP A 142 4.95 15.60 10.70
C ASP A 142 4.57 14.22 10.20
N GLN A 143 5.50 13.29 10.30
CA GLN A 143 5.26 11.92 9.86
C GLN A 143 4.18 11.24 10.71
N TYR A 144 3.13 10.75 10.06
CA TYR A 144 2.00 10.07 10.72
C TYR A 144 2.41 8.81 11.46
N HIS A 145 3.37 8.04 10.94
CA HIS A 145 3.89 6.85 11.59
C HIS A 145 4.51 7.14 12.96
N LEU A 146 5.27 8.23 13.09
CA LEU A 146 5.86 8.64 14.36
C LEU A 146 4.82 9.12 15.37
N LYS A 147 3.63 9.52 14.90
CA LYS A 147 2.48 9.85 15.74
C LYS A 147 1.65 8.64 16.14
N GLY A 148 1.98 7.46 15.63
CA GLY A 148 1.30 6.19 15.89
C GLY A 148 0.17 5.85 14.92
N TRP A 149 -0.07 6.67 13.88
CA TRP A 149 -1.10 6.42 12.89
C TRP A 149 -0.58 5.63 11.68
N HIS A 150 -1.36 4.64 11.25
CA HIS A 150 -1.14 3.93 9.98
C HIS A 150 -1.88 4.65 8.84
N PRO A 151 -1.20 5.38 7.95
CA PRO A 151 -1.85 6.19 6.91
C PRO A 151 -2.77 5.38 5.99
N THR A 152 -2.45 4.11 5.71
CA THR A 152 -3.32 3.23 4.93
C THR A 152 -4.72 3.08 5.56
N GLY A 153 -4.79 2.92 6.86
CA GLY A 153 -6.08 2.81 7.55
C GLY A 153 -6.79 4.16 7.68
N VAL A 154 -6.00 5.21 7.92
CA VAL A 154 -6.53 6.54 8.20
C VAL A 154 -7.01 7.23 6.92
N PHE A 155 -6.13 7.46 5.96
CA PHE A 155 -6.48 8.16 4.71
C PHE A 155 -7.15 7.24 3.69
N GLY A 156 -6.87 5.93 3.73
CA GLY A 156 -7.47 4.97 2.82
C GLY A 156 -8.99 4.89 2.90
N ALA A 157 -9.57 5.06 4.09
CA ALA A 157 -11.02 5.11 4.24
C ALA A 157 -11.64 6.30 3.48
N VAL A 158 -11.00 7.48 3.57
CA VAL A 158 -11.48 8.69 2.86
C VAL A 158 -11.23 8.58 1.36
N GLY A 159 -10.05 8.10 0.94
CA GLY A 159 -9.73 7.86 -0.47
C GLY A 159 -10.68 6.85 -1.11
N ALA A 160 -10.97 5.73 -0.43
CA ALA A 160 -11.94 4.74 -0.90
C ALA A 160 -13.36 5.32 -0.99
N ALA A 161 -13.79 6.15 -0.02
CA ALA A 161 -15.07 6.86 -0.09
C ALA A 161 -15.13 7.81 -1.29
N ALA A 162 -14.06 8.53 -1.59
CA ALA A 162 -13.98 9.41 -2.75
C ALA A 162 -14.09 8.62 -4.07
N ALA A 163 -13.36 7.52 -4.20
CA ALA A 163 -13.42 6.65 -5.38
C ALA A 163 -14.81 6.05 -5.59
N VAL A 164 -15.45 5.57 -4.52
CA VAL A 164 -16.78 4.98 -4.57
C VAL A 164 -17.86 6.03 -4.83
N ALA A 165 -17.76 7.23 -4.22
CA ALA A 165 -18.68 8.34 -4.47
C ALA A 165 -18.65 8.77 -5.95
N TYR A 166 -17.44 8.82 -6.55
CA TYR A 166 -17.29 9.06 -7.99
C TYR A 166 -17.98 7.98 -8.84
N LEU A 167 -17.73 6.69 -8.57
CA LEU A 167 -18.36 5.58 -9.30
C LEU A 167 -19.90 5.64 -9.22
N ARG A 168 -20.43 5.98 -8.06
CA ARG A 168 -21.87 6.14 -7.81
C ARG A 168 -22.43 7.46 -8.31
N ARG A 169 -21.58 8.34 -8.88
CA ARG A 169 -21.97 9.63 -9.44
C ARG A 169 -22.75 10.48 -8.45
N LEU A 170 -22.30 10.49 -7.18
CA LEU A 170 -22.95 11.31 -6.16
C LEU A 170 -22.86 12.80 -6.51
N ASN A 171 -23.90 13.54 -6.19
CA ASN A 171 -23.83 15.00 -6.22
C ASN A 171 -22.88 15.52 -5.13
N GLU A 172 -22.56 16.81 -5.18
CA GLU A 172 -21.59 17.44 -4.26
C GLU A 172 -22.04 17.37 -2.80
N ALA A 173 -23.34 17.50 -2.51
CA ALA A 173 -23.88 17.46 -1.16
C ALA A 173 -23.74 16.07 -0.53
N ASP A 174 -24.14 15.02 -1.25
CA ASP A 174 -24.03 13.64 -0.79
C ASP A 174 -22.57 13.18 -0.72
N THR A 175 -21.74 13.63 -1.67
CA THR A 175 -20.29 13.39 -1.63
C THR A 175 -19.65 13.98 -0.38
N ARG A 176 -20.02 15.22 -0.02
CA ARG A 176 -19.54 15.86 1.21
C ARG A 176 -19.90 15.03 2.45
N GLN A 177 -21.15 14.54 2.54
CA GLN A 177 -21.57 13.66 3.63
C GLN A 177 -20.74 12.38 3.66
N ALA A 178 -20.58 11.71 2.52
CA ALA A 178 -19.82 10.46 2.41
C ALA A 178 -18.36 10.63 2.88
N LEU A 179 -17.67 11.68 2.42
CA LEU A 179 -16.30 11.97 2.84
C LEU A 179 -16.22 12.25 4.35
N ALA A 180 -17.18 13.00 4.89
CA ALA A 180 -17.19 13.34 6.31
C ALA A 180 -17.52 12.13 7.20
N ILE A 181 -18.42 11.24 6.77
CA ILE A 181 -18.69 9.97 7.46
C ILE A 181 -17.42 9.10 7.46
N SER A 182 -16.76 8.95 6.31
CA SER A 182 -15.55 8.13 6.19
C SER A 182 -14.40 8.61 7.09
N ALA A 183 -14.28 9.93 7.30
CA ALA A 183 -13.32 10.51 8.23
C ALA A 183 -13.53 10.03 9.68
N SER A 184 -14.78 9.81 10.09
CA SER A 184 -15.12 9.29 11.43
C SER A 184 -14.92 7.77 11.56
N LEU A 185 -14.82 7.05 10.44
CA LEU A 185 -14.55 5.60 10.41
C LEU A 185 -13.06 5.28 10.26
N ALA A 186 -12.23 6.29 9.99
CA ALA A 186 -10.79 6.15 9.80
C ALA A 186 -10.09 5.69 11.08
N SER A 187 -9.21 4.68 10.97
CA SER A 187 -8.51 4.09 12.11
C SER A 187 -7.25 3.33 11.66
N GLY A 188 -6.44 2.91 12.63
CA GLY A 188 -5.26 2.07 12.40
C GLY A 188 -4.04 2.58 13.16
N LEU A 189 -3.38 1.68 13.91
CA LEU A 189 -2.24 2.01 14.76
C LEU A 189 -0.97 1.31 14.28
N VAL A 190 0.13 2.07 14.20
CA VAL A 190 1.49 1.55 13.87
C VAL A 190 1.96 0.50 14.90
N ALA A 191 1.46 0.57 16.15
CA ALA A 191 1.75 -0.42 17.17
C ALA A 191 1.46 -1.87 16.72
N ASN A 192 0.56 -2.05 15.75
CA ASN A 192 0.19 -3.35 15.18
C ASN A 192 1.04 -3.77 13.97
N PHE A 193 2.07 -3.02 13.59
CA PHE A 193 2.97 -3.47 12.52
C PHE A 193 3.71 -4.76 12.93
N GLY A 194 3.87 -5.68 11.97
CA GLY A 194 4.39 -7.02 12.25
C GLY A 194 3.38 -7.99 12.85
N THR A 195 2.09 -7.65 12.84
CA THR A 195 1.00 -8.52 13.25
C THR A 195 -0.07 -8.62 12.15
N MET A 196 -0.99 -9.59 12.27
CA MET A 196 -2.15 -9.75 11.38
C MET A 196 -3.08 -8.52 11.36
N THR A 197 -3.00 -7.65 12.37
CA THR A 197 -3.83 -6.45 12.46
C THR A 197 -3.39 -5.37 11.44
N LYS A 198 -2.14 -5.37 10.96
CA LYS A 198 -1.72 -4.41 9.93
C LYS A 198 -2.53 -4.56 8.63
N PRO A 199 -2.60 -5.73 7.97
CA PRO A 199 -3.45 -5.90 6.78
C PRO A 199 -4.95 -5.73 7.06
N PHE A 200 -5.42 -6.02 8.25
CA PHE A 200 -6.79 -5.74 8.66
C PHE A 200 -7.15 -4.23 8.54
N HIS A 201 -6.20 -3.30 8.79
CA HIS A 201 -6.45 -1.86 8.59
C HIS A 201 -6.81 -1.52 7.14
N ALA A 202 -6.14 -2.14 6.15
CA ALA A 202 -6.45 -1.93 4.73
C ALA A 202 -7.85 -2.46 4.39
N GLY A 203 -8.21 -3.64 4.91
CA GLY A 203 -9.55 -4.19 4.76
C GLY A 203 -10.63 -3.26 5.32
N ARG A 204 -10.41 -2.73 6.52
CA ARG A 204 -11.33 -1.76 7.12
C ARG A 204 -11.42 -0.49 6.30
N ALA A 205 -10.31 0.05 5.83
CA ALA A 205 -10.31 1.27 5.02
C ALA A 205 -11.16 1.11 3.74
N ALA A 206 -10.96 0.02 3.00
CA ALA A 206 -11.74 -0.28 1.80
C ALA A 206 -13.25 -0.43 2.09
N ALA A 207 -13.61 -1.19 3.13
CA ALA A 207 -15.00 -1.41 3.52
C ALA A 207 -15.67 -0.12 4.02
N HIS A 208 -15.00 0.64 4.90
CA HIS A 208 -15.52 1.89 5.45
C HIS A 208 -15.77 2.95 4.37
N GLY A 209 -14.95 2.98 3.31
CA GLY A 209 -15.22 3.84 2.15
C GLY A 209 -16.56 3.54 1.50
N ILE A 210 -16.87 2.26 1.27
CA ILE A 210 -18.16 1.81 0.70
C ILE A 210 -19.32 2.11 1.66
N GLU A 211 -19.15 1.76 2.93
CA GLU A 211 -20.17 1.95 3.97
C GLU A 211 -20.54 3.44 4.12
N ALA A 212 -19.53 4.33 4.16
CA ALA A 212 -19.74 5.77 4.27
C ALA A 212 -20.57 6.33 3.09
N VAL A 213 -20.27 5.91 1.87
CA VAL A 213 -21.02 6.30 0.67
C VAL A 213 -22.46 5.78 0.73
N ARG A 214 -22.65 4.52 1.08
CA ARG A 214 -24.00 3.96 1.16
C ARG A 214 -24.85 4.59 2.27
N LEU A 215 -24.22 4.94 3.41
CA LEU A 215 -24.90 5.66 4.50
C LEU A 215 -25.31 7.08 4.06
N SER A 216 -24.46 7.80 3.34
CA SER A 216 -24.82 9.13 2.84
C SER A 216 -26.01 9.07 1.86
N MET A 217 -26.05 8.06 0.99
CA MET A 217 -27.19 7.83 0.07
C MET A 217 -28.51 7.53 0.79
N LEU A 218 -28.44 7.03 2.02
CA LEU A 218 -29.61 6.80 2.89
C LEU A 218 -29.99 8.04 3.72
N GLY A 219 -29.28 9.16 3.53
CA GLY A 219 -29.58 10.43 4.21
C GLY A 219 -28.86 10.63 5.53
N MET A 220 -27.83 9.83 5.85
CA MET A 220 -27.01 10.06 7.05
C MET A 220 -26.25 11.38 6.93
N THR A 221 -26.35 12.23 7.96
CA THR A 221 -25.74 13.56 7.98
C THR A 221 -24.42 13.59 8.75
N SER A 222 -23.59 14.58 8.46
CA SER A 222 -22.29 14.81 9.07
C SER A 222 -21.95 16.31 9.11
N ALA A 223 -20.84 16.68 9.78
CA ALA A 223 -20.36 18.07 9.80
C ALA A 223 -19.95 18.53 8.39
N ALA A 224 -20.26 19.76 8.06
CA ALA A 224 -20.01 20.33 6.71
C ALA A 224 -18.53 20.65 6.47
N ASP A 225 -17.72 20.75 7.52
CA ASP A 225 -16.32 21.20 7.57
C ASP A 225 -15.41 20.20 8.31
N VAL A 226 -15.75 18.90 8.26
CA VAL A 226 -15.11 17.85 9.08
C VAL A 226 -13.58 17.81 8.97
N PHE A 227 -13.02 18.11 7.80
CA PHE A 227 -11.57 18.05 7.60
C PHE A 227 -10.85 19.24 8.25
N GLU A 228 -11.35 20.45 8.02
CA GLU A 228 -10.74 21.70 8.51
C GLU A 228 -11.24 22.16 9.88
N HIS A 229 -12.29 21.55 10.44
CA HIS A 229 -12.87 21.92 11.73
C HIS A 229 -11.82 21.82 12.87
N PRO A 230 -11.82 22.74 13.87
CA PRO A 230 -10.88 22.69 15.01
C PRO A 230 -10.96 21.38 15.81
N ALA A 231 -12.12 20.75 15.89
CA ALA A 231 -12.31 19.42 16.48
C ALA A 231 -12.49 18.33 15.39
N GLY A 232 -11.97 18.58 14.18
CA GLY A 232 -12.15 17.72 13.02
C GLY A 232 -10.97 16.80 12.75
N TYR A 233 -11.05 16.13 11.61
CA TYR A 233 -10.17 15.04 11.20
C TYR A 233 -8.68 15.41 11.18
N LEU A 234 -8.31 16.49 10.48
CA LEU A 234 -6.90 16.86 10.35
C LEU A 234 -6.29 17.24 11.70
N ASN A 235 -7.02 17.98 12.52
CA ASN A 235 -6.54 18.36 13.83
C ASN A 235 -6.42 17.16 14.78
N ALA A 236 -7.35 16.22 14.76
CA ALA A 236 -7.31 15.01 15.57
C ALA A 236 -6.08 14.12 15.25
N LEU A 237 -5.61 14.13 14.01
CA LEU A 237 -4.42 13.39 13.57
C LEU A 237 -3.11 14.14 13.80
N SER A 238 -3.15 15.44 14.13
CA SER A 238 -1.98 16.30 14.28
C SER A 238 -1.62 16.50 15.76
N LYS A 239 -0.85 15.57 16.32
CA LYS A 239 -0.45 15.60 17.75
C LYS A 239 0.23 16.91 18.15
N ALA A 240 1.03 17.50 17.27
CA ALA A 240 1.73 18.78 17.52
C ALA A 240 0.93 20.02 17.06
N GLY A 241 -0.25 19.82 16.44
CA GLY A 241 -1.11 20.89 15.96
C GLY A 241 -0.54 21.68 14.78
N ARG A 242 0.41 21.10 14.01
CA ARG A 242 1.08 21.80 12.89
C ARG A 242 0.38 21.58 11.54
N VAL A 243 -0.72 20.85 11.51
CA VAL A 243 -1.47 20.61 10.29
C VAL A 243 -2.07 21.90 9.71
N ASP A 244 -1.91 22.07 8.41
CA ASP A 244 -2.50 23.22 7.70
C ASP A 244 -3.96 22.92 7.32
N ARG A 245 -4.88 23.49 8.08
CA ARG A 245 -6.33 23.38 7.88
C ARG A 245 -6.90 24.48 6.97
N THR A 246 -6.11 25.49 6.66
CA THR A 246 -6.59 26.74 6.04
C THR A 246 -6.13 26.92 4.60
N ARG A 247 -5.09 26.20 4.16
CA ARG A 247 -4.60 26.27 2.77
C ARG A 247 -5.73 25.96 1.79
N PRO A 248 -5.96 26.83 0.78
CA PRO A 248 -6.89 26.51 -0.31
C PRO A 248 -6.49 25.22 -1.04
N ALA A 249 -7.48 24.48 -1.55
CA ALA A 249 -7.24 23.28 -2.37
C ALA A 249 -7.24 23.64 -3.87
N ASP A 250 -6.60 24.76 -4.25
CA ASP A 250 -6.69 25.35 -5.58
C ASP A 250 -5.98 24.55 -6.68
N THR A 251 -5.08 23.64 -6.30
CA THR A 251 -4.34 22.75 -7.22
C THR A 251 -5.11 21.47 -7.53
N LEU A 252 -6.13 21.14 -6.74
CA LEU A 252 -6.91 19.91 -6.90
C LEU A 252 -7.60 19.88 -8.27
N GLY A 253 -7.36 18.82 -9.04
CA GLY A 253 -7.86 18.69 -10.41
C GLY A 253 -7.13 19.53 -11.47
N LYS A 254 -6.09 20.30 -11.10
CA LYS A 254 -5.24 21.05 -12.02
C LYS A 254 -3.84 20.42 -12.13
N THR A 255 -3.26 20.11 -10.98
CA THR A 255 -1.98 19.40 -10.88
C THR A 255 -2.28 18.05 -10.26
N LEU A 256 -2.05 16.96 -11.00
CA LEU A 256 -2.33 15.63 -10.51
C LEU A 256 -1.17 15.11 -9.66
N ARG A 257 -1.41 14.94 -8.37
CA ARG A 257 -0.43 14.43 -7.39
C ARG A 257 0.05 13.02 -7.73
N ILE A 258 -0.80 12.22 -8.36
CA ILE A 258 -0.45 10.88 -8.83
C ILE A 258 0.72 10.88 -9.83
N LEU A 259 0.90 11.97 -10.58
CA LEU A 259 2.01 12.14 -11.52
C LEU A 259 3.28 12.67 -10.83
N GLU A 260 3.13 13.46 -9.76
CA GLU A 260 4.25 13.99 -9.01
C GLU A 260 4.85 12.93 -8.06
N THR A 261 3.99 12.19 -7.37
CA THR A 261 4.40 11.20 -6.35
C THR A 261 4.55 9.81 -6.96
N GLY A 262 3.68 9.43 -7.89
CA GLY A 262 3.65 8.11 -8.52
C GLY A 262 3.30 6.97 -7.54
N LEU A 263 3.69 5.76 -7.91
CA LEU A 263 3.60 4.56 -7.09
C LEU A 263 4.97 3.87 -7.02
N SER A 264 5.41 3.56 -5.82
CA SER A 264 6.60 2.74 -5.60
C SER A 264 6.18 1.28 -5.51
N ILE A 265 6.50 0.50 -6.53
CA ILE A 265 6.21 -0.94 -6.58
C ILE A 265 7.26 -1.68 -5.78
N LYS A 266 6.86 -2.36 -4.73
CA LYS A 266 7.79 -3.14 -3.91
C LYS A 266 8.40 -4.28 -4.72
N ARG A 267 9.73 -4.31 -4.78
CA ARG A 267 10.50 -5.44 -5.30
C ARG A 267 10.58 -6.59 -4.30
N TYR A 268 10.57 -6.27 -3.00
CA TYR A 268 10.73 -7.22 -1.90
C TYR A 268 9.47 -7.23 -1.02
N PRO A 269 8.98 -8.42 -0.60
CA PRO A 269 7.76 -8.55 0.23
C PRO A 269 8.03 -8.24 1.71
N VAL A 270 8.69 -7.12 1.99
CA VAL A 270 9.06 -6.65 3.33
C VAL A 270 8.75 -5.16 3.48
N CYS A 271 8.87 -4.63 4.69
CA CYS A 271 8.71 -3.20 4.96
C CYS A 271 9.58 -2.37 4.02
N TYR A 272 9.00 -1.34 3.39
CA TYR A 272 9.69 -0.52 2.40
C TYR A 272 10.93 0.19 2.95
N SER A 273 10.98 0.41 4.26
CA SER A 273 12.15 0.96 4.97
C SER A 273 13.42 0.13 4.79
N ALA A 274 13.32 -1.17 4.47
CA ALA A 274 14.47 -2.04 4.25
C ALA A 274 14.96 -2.07 2.78
N HIS A 275 14.18 -1.57 1.82
CA HIS A 275 14.45 -1.79 0.39
C HIS A 275 15.78 -1.21 -0.08
N ARG A 276 16.16 0.00 0.38
CA ARG A 276 17.46 0.61 0.06
C ARG A 276 18.62 -0.24 0.61
N THR A 277 18.47 -0.74 1.83
CA THR A 277 19.43 -1.65 2.46
C THR A 277 19.58 -2.93 1.65
N ILE A 278 18.46 -3.55 1.23
CA ILE A 278 18.48 -4.78 0.42
C ILE A 278 19.20 -4.56 -0.91
N ASP A 279 18.88 -3.48 -1.64
CA ASP A 279 19.55 -3.14 -2.90
C ASP A 279 21.06 -2.99 -2.70
N GLY A 280 21.47 -2.33 -1.61
CA GLY A 280 22.88 -2.15 -1.28
C GLY A 280 23.61 -3.46 -0.97
N VAL A 281 22.99 -4.32 -0.17
CA VAL A 281 23.54 -5.63 0.19
C VAL A 281 23.63 -6.53 -1.03
N LEU A 282 22.56 -6.65 -1.83
CA LEU A 282 22.55 -7.48 -3.04
C LEU A 282 23.63 -7.03 -4.02
N LYS A 283 23.75 -5.71 -4.27
CA LYS A 283 24.79 -5.17 -5.15
C LYS A 283 26.18 -5.60 -4.72
N ILE A 284 26.51 -5.43 -3.41
CA ILE A 284 27.83 -5.82 -2.88
C ILE A 284 28.00 -7.34 -2.95
N ALA A 285 26.99 -8.08 -2.48
CA ALA A 285 27.07 -9.53 -2.37
C ALA A 285 27.23 -10.22 -3.73
N ASP A 286 26.55 -9.70 -4.78
CA ASP A 286 26.64 -10.23 -6.15
C ASP A 286 27.97 -9.83 -6.83
N THR A 287 28.39 -8.56 -6.69
CA THR A 287 29.63 -8.07 -7.30
C THR A 287 30.85 -8.78 -6.74
N GLU A 288 30.89 -8.97 -5.43
CA GLU A 288 32.05 -9.52 -4.70
C GLU A 288 31.92 -11.02 -4.42
N ASN A 289 30.82 -11.65 -4.84
CA ASN A 289 30.50 -13.06 -4.57
C ASN A 289 30.67 -13.46 -3.10
N LEU A 290 30.26 -12.59 -2.18
CA LEU A 290 30.45 -12.79 -0.72
C LEU A 290 29.68 -13.99 -0.20
N GLN A 291 30.30 -14.77 0.69
CA GLN A 291 29.63 -15.87 1.38
C GLN A 291 29.32 -15.49 2.83
N ALA A 292 28.21 -16.00 3.38
CA ALA A 292 27.77 -15.70 4.74
C ALA A 292 28.84 -15.94 5.80
N ALA A 293 29.67 -17.00 5.62
CA ALA A 293 30.77 -17.34 6.54
C ALA A 293 31.90 -16.31 6.55
N GLU A 294 32.07 -15.53 5.48
CA GLU A 294 33.12 -14.50 5.38
C GLU A 294 32.74 -13.22 6.11
N ILE A 295 31.46 -13.00 6.40
CA ILE A 295 30.96 -11.74 6.98
C ILE A 295 31.40 -11.62 8.45
N LYS A 296 32.11 -10.53 8.75
CA LYS A 296 32.45 -10.10 10.10
C LYS A 296 31.37 -9.20 10.68
N ASN A 297 31.03 -8.13 9.97
CA ASN A 297 29.93 -7.21 10.33
C ASN A 297 29.32 -6.54 9.09
N VAL A 298 28.08 -6.08 9.26
CA VAL A 298 27.34 -5.23 8.30
C VAL A 298 26.87 -4.01 9.05
N HIS A 299 27.16 -2.83 8.52
CA HIS A 299 26.73 -1.56 9.10
C HIS A 299 25.77 -0.86 8.14
N ILE A 300 24.60 -0.49 8.64
CA ILE A 300 23.54 0.22 7.92
C ILE A 300 23.45 1.62 8.47
N THR A 301 23.52 2.63 7.60
CA THR A 301 23.17 4.02 7.92
C THR A 301 21.81 4.32 7.26
N THR A 302 20.80 4.68 8.06
CA THR A 302 19.43 4.93 7.60
C THR A 302 18.73 6.01 8.42
N GLY A 303 17.53 6.44 8.05
CA GLY A 303 16.78 7.45 8.78
C GLY A 303 16.17 6.93 10.09
N VAL A 304 15.99 7.83 11.06
CA VAL A 304 15.36 7.54 12.36
C VAL A 304 13.97 6.90 12.15
N ALA A 305 13.14 7.46 11.27
CA ALA A 305 11.81 6.94 11.01
C ALA A 305 11.84 5.55 10.37
N GLN A 306 12.76 5.32 9.43
CA GLN A 306 12.93 4.03 8.77
C GLN A 306 13.35 2.95 9.78
N ALA A 307 14.36 3.25 10.61
CA ALA A 307 14.84 2.33 11.66
C ALA A 307 13.72 1.98 12.66
N SER A 308 12.88 2.96 13.03
CA SER A 308 11.76 2.74 13.96
C SER A 308 10.70 1.77 13.43
N MET A 309 10.59 1.59 12.11
CA MET A 309 9.70 0.60 11.48
C MET A 309 10.31 -0.80 11.49
N LEU A 310 11.64 -0.92 11.44
CA LEU A 310 12.39 -2.19 11.38
C LEU A 310 12.75 -2.71 12.78
N ARG A 311 11.74 -2.89 13.60
CA ARG A 311 11.87 -3.09 15.06
C ARG A 311 12.12 -4.54 15.52
N ASN A 312 12.09 -5.52 14.61
CA ASN A 312 12.26 -6.93 14.92
C ASN A 312 13.72 -7.34 14.68
N HIS A 313 14.57 -7.20 15.69
CA HIS A 313 16.03 -7.44 15.55
C HIS A 313 16.42 -8.93 15.54
N HIS A 314 15.56 -9.81 16.06
CA HIS A 314 15.77 -11.27 16.07
C HIS A 314 14.49 -11.99 15.71
N PRO A 315 14.02 -11.86 14.43
CA PRO A 315 12.76 -12.45 14.03
C PRO A 315 12.81 -13.98 14.05
N VAL A 316 11.74 -14.58 14.56
CA VAL A 316 11.54 -16.04 14.61
C VAL A 316 10.41 -16.52 13.70
N THR A 317 9.63 -15.57 13.17
CA THR A 317 8.55 -15.85 12.22
C THR A 317 8.73 -15.06 10.92
N GLY A 318 8.20 -15.58 9.82
CA GLY A 318 8.17 -14.85 8.54
C GLY A 318 7.44 -13.50 8.64
N LEU A 319 6.45 -13.38 9.54
CA LEU A 319 5.73 -12.14 9.75
C LEU A 319 6.60 -11.07 10.46
N GLU A 320 7.37 -11.47 11.47
CA GLU A 320 8.35 -10.58 12.13
C GLU A 320 9.49 -10.20 11.19
N ALA A 321 9.94 -11.15 10.34
CA ALA A 321 11.00 -10.96 9.36
C ALA A 321 10.69 -9.82 8.37
N LYS A 322 9.42 -9.58 8.03
CA LYS A 322 8.99 -8.45 7.17
C LYS A 322 9.37 -7.08 7.75
N PHE A 323 9.63 -6.98 9.05
CA PHE A 323 9.97 -5.73 9.76
C PHE A 323 11.33 -5.84 10.47
N SER A 324 12.31 -6.54 9.83
CA SER A 324 13.67 -6.72 10.33
C SER A 324 14.70 -6.33 9.27
N ALA A 325 15.57 -5.39 9.62
CA ALA A 325 16.73 -5.05 8.79
C ALA A 325 17.76 -6.19 8.78
N GLU A 326 17.92 -6.85 9.92
CA GLU A 326 18.86 -7.96 10.12
C GLU A 326 18.48 -9.16 9.24
N PHE A 327 17.19 -9.51 9.21
CA PHE A 327 16.68 -10.55 8.31
C PHE A 327 16.89 -10.16 6.84
N ALA A 328 16.56 -8.91 6.47
CA ALA A 328 16.71 -8.43 5.10
C ALA A 328 18.15 -8.56 4.60
N VAL A 329 19.12 -8.17 5.45
CA VAL A 329 20.57 -8.33 5.20
C VAL A 329 20.94 -9.81 5.07
N ALA A 330 20.55 -10.62 6.05
CA ALA A 330 20.89 -12.03 6.09
C ALA A 330 20.34 -12.80 4.89
N SER A 331 19.07 -12.56 4.52
CA SER A 331 18.45 -13.16 3.36
C SER A 331 19.15 -12.76 2.06
N ALA A 332 19.46 -11.48 1.89
CA ALA A 332 20.17 -10.97 0.72
C ALA A 332 21.58 -11.58 0.57
N ILE A 333 22.28 -11.85 1.66
CA ILE A 333 23.61 -12.47 1.62
C ILE A 333 23.51 -13.98 1.36
N VAL A 334 22.63 -14.69 2.10
CA VAL A 334 22.57 -16.15 2.08
C VAL A 334 21.86 -16.70 0.85
N ALA A 335 20.71 -16.09 0.49
CA ALA A 335 19.88 -16.55 -0.62
C ALA A 335 20.08 -15.76 -1.92
N ARG A 336 20.80 -14.62 -1.90
CA ARG A 336 20.84 -13.64 -3.00
C ARG A 336 19.45 -13.13 -3.38
N GLU A 337 18.53 -13.24 -2.48
CA GLU A 337 17.13 -12.89 -2.68
C GLU A 337 16.46 -12.55 -1.35
N VAL A 338 15.48 -11.64 -1.42
CA VAL A 338 14.53 -11.37 -0.35
C VAL A 338 13.14 -11.46 -0.99
N GLY A 339 12.67 -12.68 -1.18
CA GLY A 339 11.41 -13.00 -1.86
C GLY A 339 10.41 -13.69 -0.93
N LEU A 340 9.26 -14.07 -1.49
CA LEU A 340 8.20 -14.77 -0.74
C LEU A 340 8.67 -16.11 -0.17
N ALA A 341 9.55 -16.83 -0.88
CA ALA A 341 10.08 -18.11 -0.46
C ALA A 341 10.96 -18.01 0.81
N GLN A 342 11.58 -16.86 1.05
CA GLN A 342 12.43 -16.60 2.23
C GLN A 342 11.63 -16.17 3.46
N LEU A 343 10.40 -15.69 3.30
CA LEU A 343 9.58 -15.18 4.40
C LEU A 343 8.80 -16.28 5.11
N THR A 344 9.53 -17.29 5.58
CA THR A 344 8.99 -18.42 6.36
C THR A 344 9.69 -18.51 7.71
N ASP A 345 8.99 -19.06 8.72
CA ASP A 345 9.55 -19.28 10.05
C ASP A 345 10.81 -20.16 9.99
N SER A 346 10.78 -21.19 9.15
CA SER A 346 11.90 -22.10 8.95
C SER A 346 13.13 -21.42 8.34
N PHE A 347 12.95 -20.49 7.40
CA PHE A 347 14.07 -19.75 6.82
C PHE A 347 14.61 -18.70 7.81
N ALA A 348 13.76 -17.96 8.52
CA ALA A 348 14.17 -16.94 9.49
C ALA A 348 14.99 -17.56 10.65
N THR A 349 14.67 -18.78 11.07
CA THR A 349 15.37 -19.47 12.17
C THR A 349 16.53 -20.36 11.72
N ARG A 350 16.80 -20.47 10.43
CA ARG A 350 17.92 -21.24 9.88
C ARG A 350 19.24 -20.68 10.38
N SER A 351 20.15 -21.54 10.84
CA SER A 351 21.36 -21.14 11.57
C SER A 351 22.32 -20.23 10.77
N ASP A 352 22.41 -20.39 9.45
CA ASP A 352 23.22 -19.53 8.57
C ASP A 352 22.59 -18.17 8.31
N VAL A 353 21.26 -18.02 8.51
CA VAL A 353 20.51 -16.77 8.44
C VAL A 353 20.53 -16.06 9.79
N SER A 354 20.04 -16.72 10.86
CA SER A 354 19.96 -16.15 12.20
C SER A 354 21.31 -15.83 12.81
N GLY A 355 22.36 -16.58 12.44
CA GLY A 355 23.74 -16.30 12.83
C GLY A 355 24.32 -14.99 12.31
N LEU A 356 23.68 -14.36 11.29
CA LEU A 356 24.07 -13.05 10.79
C LEU A 356 23.39 -11.90 11.55
N TYR A 357 22.29 -12.13 12.27
CA TYR A 357 21.54 -11.04 12.91
C TYR A 357 22.41 -10.22 13.88
N SER A 358 23.20 -10.87 14.71
CA SER A 358 24.11 -10.21 15.66
C SER A 358 25.29 -9.47 15.01
N LYS A 359 25.50 -9.67 13.70
CA LYS A 359 26.58 -9.01 12.93
C LYS A 359 26.08 -7.72 12.26
N VAL A 360 24.78 -7.44 12.29
CA VAL A 360 24.18 -6.23 11.70
C VAL A 360 24.08 -5.14 12.75
N SER A 361 24.52 -3.95 12.40
CA SER A 361 24.39 -2.74 13.22
C SER A 361 23.70 -1.63 12.42
N ILE A 362 22.88 -0.84 13.10
CA ILE A 362 22.13 0.26 12.49
C ILE A 362 22.54 1.57 13.16
N GLU A 363 22.98 2.52 12.34
CA GLU A 363 23.20 3.91 12.72
C GLU A 363 22.09 4.77 12.09
N THR A 364 21.52 5.67 12.87
CA THR A 364 20.47 6.54 12.39
C THR A 364 20.97 7.95 12.09
N VAL A 365 20.45 8.54 11.00
CA VAL A 365 20.71 9.94 10.60
C VAL A 365 19.41 10.72 10.61
N ASP A 366 19.51 11.99 10.98
CA ASP A 366 18.38 12.93 11.01
C ASP A 366 18.37 13.81 9.74
N THR A 367 18.44 13.16 8.58
CA THR A 367 18.26 13.82 7.27
C THR A 367 16.90 13.47 6.72
N VAL A 368 16.33 14.36 5.90
CA VAL A 368 15.00 14.16 5.31
C VAL A 368 15.11 14.28 3.80
N CYS A 369 14.53 13.31 3.10
CA CYS A 369 14.40 13.37 1.65
C CYS A 369 13.28 14.38 1.30
N PRO A 370 13.57 15.45 0.53
CA PRO A 370 12.55 16.46 0.22
C PRO A 370 11.42 15.94 -0.68
N LEU A 371 11.64 14.80 -1.38
CA LEU A 371 10.65 14.16 -2.25
C LEU A 371 9.82 13.08 -1.53
N ASP A 372 10.35 12.51 -0.45
CA ASP A 372 9.64 11.57 0.41
C ASP A 372 10.09 11.79 1.87
N PRO A 373 9.41 12.68 2.60
CA PRO A 373 9.81 13.06 3.97
C PRO A 373 9.76 11.92 5.00
N ALA A 374 9.18 10.77 4.66
CA ALA A 374 9.21 9.58 5.50
C ALA A 374 10.59 8.90 5.53
N PHE A 375 11.52 9.31 4.65
CA PHE A 375 12.83 8.69 4.48
C PHE A 375 13.96 9.70 4.69
N ALA A 376 15.12 9.18 5.12
CA ALA A 376 16.38 9.92 5.06
C ALA A 376 16.74 10.28 3.61
N LEU A 377 17.64 11.24 3.42
CA LEU A 377 18.10 11.63 2.09
C LEU A 377 18.67 10.43 1.32
N THR A 378 19.48 9.60 1.98
CA THR A 378 20.05 8.36 1.45
C THR A 378 20.24 7.35 2.57
N ASP A 379 20.26 6.05 2.19
CA ASP A 379 20.78 4.99 3.04
C ASP A 379 22.15 4.54 2.50
N ARG A 380 22.94 3.86 3.34
CA ARG A 380 24.24 3.30 2.99
C ARG A 380 24.45 2.00 3.72
N VAL A 381 25.10 1.05 3.06
CA VAL A 381 25.51 -0.22 3.65
C VAL A 381 27.02 -0.39 3.48
N THR A 382 27.70 -0.77 4.57
CA THR A 382 29.08 -1.21 4.52
C THR A 382 29.20 -2.63 5.06
N ILE A 383 30.00 -3.46 4.40
CA ILE A 383 30.24 -4.87 4.79
C ILE A 383 31.73 -5.06 5.03
N GLU A 384 32.11 -5.58 6.20
CA GLU A 384 33.47 -5.99 6.52
C GLU A 384 33.54 -7.52 6.62
N THR A 385 34.54 -8.11 5.98
CA THR A 385 34.80 -9.55 6.01
C THR A 385 35.84 -9.91 7.08
N ASN A 386 35.92 -11.20 7.47
CA ASN A 386 36.85 -11.70 8.47
C ASN A 386 38.32 -11.50 8.08
N ASP A 387 38.65 -11.44 6.79
CA ASP A 387 39.98 -11.14 6.26
C ASP A 387 40.30 -9.64 6.15
N GLY A 388 39.35 -8.78 6.58
CA GLY A 388 39.54 -7.33 6.67
C GLY A 388 39.18 -6.55 5.41
N ARG A 389 38.68 -7.17 4.33
CA ARG A 389 38.13 -6.45 3.18
C ARG A 389 36.90 -5.64 3.58
N LYS A 390 36.73 -4.46 2.99
CA LYS A 390 35.60 -3.57 3.25
C LYS A 390 34.93 -3.19 1.93
N PHE A 391 33.62 -3.30 1.90
CA PHE A 391 32.80 -3.00 0.76
C PHE A 391 31.73 -1.97 1.13
N ASP A 392 31.37 -1.12 0.18
CA ASP A 392 30.49 0.02 0.38
C ASP A 392 29.50 0.13 -0.78
N SER A 393 28.21 0.17 -0.46
CA SER A 393 27.13 0.35 -1.45
C SER A 393 27.17 1.70 -2.15
N GLY A 394 27.79 2.69 -1.53
CA GLY A 394 27.55 4.10 -1.81
C GLY A 394 26.20 4.57 -1.25
N ALA A 395 25.88 5.83 -1.52
CA ALA A 395 24.61 6.43 -1.09
C ALA A 395 23.46 5.96 -1.99
N ILE A 396 22.41 5.41 -1.40
CA ILE A 396 21.21 4.92 -2.10
C ILE A 396 20.04 5.83 -1.75
N ARG A 397 19.52 6.56 -2.72
CA ARG A 397 18.40 7.50 -2.52
C ARG A 397 17.06 6.85 -2.82
N PHE A 398 16.94 6.15 -3.95
CA PHE A 398 15.71 5.51 -4.40
C PHE A 398 15.97 4.04 -4.68
N PRO A 399 15.32 3.11 -3.97
CA PRO A 399 15.47 1.68 -4.25
C PRO A 399 14.82 1.33 -5.60
N LEU A 400 15.20 0.21 -6.18
CA LEU A 400 14.55 -0.28 -7.39
C LEU A 400 13.07 -0.58 -7.12
N GLY A 401 12.21 -0.05 -7.97
CA GLY A 401 10.75 -0.06 -7.84
C GLY A 401 10.17 1.24 -7.28
N ASN A 402 11.01 2.16 -6.75
CA ASN A 402 10.55 3.49 -6.39
C ASN A 402 10.01 4.24 -7.62
N ALA A 403 9.04 5.13 -7.45
CA ALA A 403 8.48 5.92 -8.53
C ALA A 403 9.55 6.70 -9.35
N LEU A 404 10.67 7.07 -8.70
CA LEU A 404 11.83 7.76 -9.32
C LEU A 404 12.94 6.80 -9.76
N ASN A 405 12.80 5.50 -9.53
CA ASN A 405 13.67 4.43 -10.00
C ASN A 405 12.81 3.19 -10.30
N PRO A 406 11.87 3.27 -11.26
CA PRO A 406 10.83 2.26 -11.46
C PRO A 406 11.41 0.94 -11.97
N ILE A 407 10.72 -0.16 -11.64
CA ILE A 407 10.88 -1.40 -12.39
C ILE A 407 10.28 -1.23 -13.79
N ASP A 408 10.89 -1.88 -14.77
CA ASP A 408 10.38 -1.87 -16.14
C ASP A 408 9.10 -2.74 -16.27
N ALA A 409 8.44 -2.66 -17.42
CA ALA A 409 7.23 -3.44 -17.69
C ALA A 409 7.46 -4.96 -17.59
N ALA A 410 8.66 -5.43 -17.96
CA ALA A 410 9.02 -6.86 -17.83
C ALA A 410 9.17 -7.25 -16.36
N GLY A 411 9.74 -6.39 -15.52
CA GLY A 411 9.86 -6.60 -14.07
C GLY A 411 8.49 -6.62 -13.39
N LEU A 412 7.59 -5.69 -13.75
CA LEU A 412 6.22 -5.69 -13.24
C LEU A 412 5.47 -6.97 -13.65
N LYS A 413 5.62 -7.41 -14.90
CA LYS A 413 5.02 -8.66 -15.38
C LYS A 413 5.58 -9.87 -14.64
N ARG A 414 6.90 -9.94 -14.40
CA ARG A 414 7.50 -11.03 -13.58
C ARG A 414 6.90 -11.05 -12.19
N LYS A 415 6.87 -9.92 -11.48
CA LYS A 415 6.24 -9.83 -10.15
C LYS A 415 4.80 -10.33 -10.17
N PHE A 416 4.00 -9.90 -11.16
CA PHE A 416 2.62 -10.33 -11.32
C PHE A 416 2.50 -11.86 -11.47
N LEU A 417 3.31 -12.45 -12.36
CA LEU A 417 3.29 -13.89 -12.60
C LEU A 417 3.78 -14.70 -11.38
N ASP A 418 4.83 -14.22 -10.69
CA ASP A 418 5.34 -14.84 -9.46
C ASP A 418 4.28 -14.83 -8.35
N CYS A 419 3.54 -13.73 -8.22
CA CYS A 419 2.41 -13.64 -7.30
C CYS A 419 1.28 -14.62 -7.65
N LEU A 420 0.94 -14.76 -8.93
CA LEU A 420 -0.05 -15.75 -9.37
C LEU A 420 0.41 -17.18 -9.09
N GLU A 421 1.67 -17.50 -9.36
CA GLU A 421 2.23 -18.81 -9.09
C GLU A 421 2.23 -19.15 -7.61
N THR A 422 2.66 -18.21 -6.77
CA THR A 422 2.59 -18.35 -5.30
C THR A 422 1.16 -18.64 -4.84
N GLY A 423 0.19 -17.93 -5.37
CA GLY A 423 -1.22 -18.17 -5.07
C GLY A 423 -1.69 -19.55 -5.51
N LYS A 424 -1.32 -20.01 -6.70
CA LYS A 424 -1.68 -21.35 -7.22
C LYS A 424 -1.07 -22.49 -6.42
N VAL A 425 0.17 -22.36 -5.97
CA VAL A 425 0.82 -23.36 -5.10
C VAL A 425 0.05 -23.51 -3.79
N ALA A 426 -0.46 -22.40 -3.25
CA ALA A 426 -1.27 -22.44 -2.04
C ALA A 426 -2.67 -23.04 -2.26
N ASN A 427 -3.26 -22.87 -3.46
CA ASN A 427 -4.56 -23.43 -3.82
C ASN A 427 -4.69 -23.57 -5.35
N SER A 428 -4.62 -24.78 -5.85
CA SER A 428 -4.71 -25.09 -7.29
C SER A 428 -6.05 -24.73 -7.97
N SER A 429 -7.05 -24.32 -7.19
CA SER A 429 -8.40 -23.96 -7.66
C SER A 429 -8.69 -22.45 -7.64
N ILE A 430 -7.67 -21.58 -7.60
CA ILE A 430 -7.92 -20.12 -7.66
C ILE A 430 -8.67 -19.79 -8.95
N LYS A 431 -9.93 -19.42 -8.77
CA LYS A 431 -10.75 -18.92 -9.88
C LYS A 431 -10.32 -17.50 -10.23
N GLY A 432 -10.25 -17.19 -11.52
CA GLY A 432 -9.93 -15.85 -12.01
C GLY A 432 -8.43 -15.53 -12.15
N ALA A 433 -7.51 -16.42 -11.73
CA ALA A 433 -6.07 -16.28 -11.94
C ALA A 433 -5.60 -17.03 -13.19
N ASP A 434 -6.25 -16.79 -14.33
CA ASP A 434 -5.81 -17.35 -15.60
C ASP A 434 -4.67 -16.52 -16.23
N VAL A 435 -4.02 -17.08 -17.26
CA VAL A 435 -2.92 -16.43 -17.97
C VAL A 435 -3.35 -15.11 -18.64
N GLY A 436 -4.62 -14.94 -18.96
CA GLY A 436 -5.18 -13.74 -19.59
C GLY A 436 -5.48 -12.60 -18.61
N LEU A 437 -5.41 -12.84 -17.28
CA LEU A 437 -5.70 -11.78 -16.29
C LEU A 437 -4.74 -10.59 -16.42
N TYR A 438 -3.43 -10.87 -16.62
CA TYR A 438 -2.45 -9.80 -16.85
C TYR A 438 -2.85 -8.92 -18.04
N ASP A 439 -3.21 -9.52 -19.17
CA ASP A 439 -3.53 -8.80 -20.40
C ASP A 439 -4.84 -8.01 -20.24
N ARG A 440 -5.84 -8.55 -19.54
CA ARG A 440 -7.08 -7.82 -19.21
C ARG A 440 -6.82 -6.59 -18.33
N ILE A 441 -5.90 -6.67 -17.37
CA ILE A 441 -5.52 -5.50 -16.56
C ILE A 441 -4.64 -4.55 -17.36
N ALA A 442 -3.74 -5.05 -18.20
CA ALA A 442 -2.88 -4.21 -19.05
C ALA A 442 -3.70 -3.34 -20.03
N THR A 443 -4.90 -3.79 -20.39
CA THR A 443 -5.85 -3.06 -21.26
C THR A 443 -7.13 -2.69 -20.52
N LEU A 444 -7.06 -2.45 -19.20
CA LEU A 444 -8.22 -2.25 -18.34
C LEU A 444 -9.14 -1.12 -18.83
N GLU A 445 -8.58 -0.03 -19.37
CA GLU A 445 -9.34 1.10 -19.91
C GLU A 445 -10.30 0.73 -21.03
N THR A 446 -10.04 -0.37 -21.75
CA THR A 446 -10.88 -0.85 -22.84
C THR A 446 -11.97 -1.82 -22.37
N LEU A 447 -11.90 -2.29 -21.12
CA LEU A 447 -12.82 -3.26 -20.59
C LEU A 447 -14.22 -2.63 -20.38
N PRO A 448 -15.26 -3.12 -21.06
CA PRO A 448 -16.59 -2.50 -20.98
C PRO A 448 -17.27 -2.69 -19.63
N SER A 449 -16.84 -3.68 -18.84
CA SER A 449 -17.42 -3.99 -17.53
C SER A 449 -16.43 -4.73 -16.66
N LEU A 450 -16.26 -4.30 -15.40
CA LEU A 450 -15.46 -4.99 -14.38
C LEU A 450 -15.94 -6.43 -14.08
N ARG A 451 -17.20 -6.75 -14.45
CA ARG A 451 -17.72 -8.13 -14.38
C ARG A 451 -16.99 -9.11 -15.29
N GLN A 452 -16.20 -8.60 -16.23
CA GLN A 452 -15.43 -9.41 -17.19
C GLN A 452 -13.96 -9.58 -16.77
N LEU A 453 -13.51 -8.87 -15.75
CA LEU A 453 -12.09 -8.86 -15.37
C LEU A 453 -11.58 -10.24 -14.91
N PHE A 454 -12.38 -10.96 -14.12
CA PHE A 454 -12.02 -12.26 -13.54
C PHE A 454 -12.77 -13.45 -14.20
N LYS A 455 -13.04 -13.33 -15.49
CA LYS A 455 -13.68 -14.42 -16.26
C LYS A 455 -12.69 -15.44 -16.76
#